data_03c5689a214d5df60e3d3f57c5b0ccaf
#
_entry.id   03c5689a214d5df60e3d3f57c5b0ccaf
#
_cell.length_a   1.000
_cell.length_b   1.000
_cell.length_c   1.000
_cell.angle_alpha   90.00
_cell.angle_beta   90.00
_cell.angle_gamma   90.00
#
_symmetry.space_group_name_H-M   'P 1'
#
loop_
_entity.id
_entity.type
_entity.pdbx_description
1 polymer ?
#
loop_
_entity_poly.entity_id
_entity_poly.type
_entity_poly.pdbx_seq_one_letter_code
_entity_poly.pdbx_strand_id
1 'polypeptide(L)'
;MNFSFAQLGRNAWALFSRVFLQLPDIFFNSIPAFGPLYHVSIPFVLIGIIVFTIRLFKEKQIEKQTQMLALWGFLITGIWVGLITFEVNINRVNIIFYPVILLCAYGISLVVDKFGKLFPVIVAAYAVSSVLFFATYFTEYAEESRYYYNKDFLDAVAEADSMEEYASLYITGNLGWQFNQLATEILTQYACRIDARYYQSEDYAQRYHYIYPERSGAELEEFVGDGLMVLYEDELQYLQFPYEVIDTVGSYSLVTAKF
;
A
#
# COMPACT_ATOMS: atom_id res chain seq x y z
N MET A 1 12.65 -1.15 -22.60
CA MET A 1 11.67 -2.08 -22.00
C MET A 1 11.43 -3.18 -23.02
N ASN A 2 11.88 -4.40 -22.79
CA ASN A 2 11.67 -5.51 -23.72
C ASN A 2 10.34 -6.19 -23.36
N PHE A 3 9.32 -5.92 -24.16
CA PHE A 3 8.01 -6.55 -24.04
C PHE A 3 8.10 -8.01 -24.51
N SER A 4 7.72 -8.96 -23.67
CA SER A 4 7.78 -10.39 -24.01
C SER A 4 6.39 -11.04 -23.89
N PHE A 5 6.12 -12.09 -24.67
CA PHE A 5 4.89 -12.88 -24.56
C PHE A 5 4.72 -13.51 -23.17
N ALA A 6 5.82 -13.85 -22.51
CA ALA A 6 5.81 -14.37 -21.15
C ALA A 6 5.31 -13.29 -20.16
N GLN A 7 5.68 -12.02 -20.34
CA GLN A 7 5.16 -10.90 -19.53
C GLN A 7 3.68 -10.72 -19.75
N LEU A 8 3.22 -10.79 -21.00
CA LEU A 8 1.78 -10.70 -21.33
C LEU A 8 0.97 -11.79 -20.61
N GLY A 9 1.47 -13.04 -20.61
CA GLY A 9 0.82 -14.15 -19.92
C GLY A 9 0.76 -13.96 -18.40
N ARG A 10 1.85 -13.48 -17.78
CA ARG A 10 1.85 -13.13 -16.34
C ARG A 10 0.87 -12.02 -16.01
N ASN A 11 0.83 -10.98 -16.84
CA ASN A 11 -0.08 -9.86 -16.65
C ASN A 11 -1.56 -10.28 -16.81
N ALA A 12 -1.86 -11.13 -17.80
CA ALA A 12 -3.21 -11.68 -18.00
C ALA A 12 -3.66 -12.49 -16.78
N TRP A 13 -2.78 -13.34 -16.22
CA TRP A 13 -3.06 -14.08 -15.00
C TRP A 13 -3.23 -13.14 -13.80
N ALA A 14 -2.37 -12.15 -13.65
CA ALA A 14 -2.47 -11.16 -12.58
C ALA A 14 -3.80 -10.39 -12.65
N LEU A 15 -4.22 -9.91 -13.83
CA LEU A 15 -5.52 -9.28 -14.03
C LEU A 15 -6.68 -10.21 -13.63
N PHE A 16 -6.66 -11.43 -14.14
CA PHE A 16 -7.69 -12.42 -13.81
C PHE A 16 -7.76 -12.67 -12.32
N SER A 17 -6.62 -12.88 -11.68
CA SER A 17 -6.57 -13.15 -10.24
C SER A 17 -7.04 -11.96 -9.39
N ARG A 18 -6.73 -10.71 -9.77
CA ARG A 18 -7.19 -9.51 -9.04
C ARG A 18 -8.69 -9.28 -9.20
N VAL A 19 -9.22 -9.43 -10.41
CA VAL A 19 -10.61 -9.09 -10.72
C VAL A 19 -11.58 -10.20 -10.36
N PHE A 20 -11.27 -11.46 -10.70
CA PHE A 20 -12.20 -12.60 -10.52
C PHE A 20 -11.90 -13.45 -9.29
N LEU A 21 -10.63 -13.65 -8.93
CA LEU A 21 -10.28 -14.39 -7.73
C LEU A 21 -10.14 -13.49 -6.50
N GLN A 22 -10.20 -12.16 -6.68
CA GLN A 22 -10.10 -11.16 -5.62
C GLN A 22 -8.82 -11.31 -4.77
N LEU A 23 -7.74 -11.80 -5.39
CA LEU A 23 -6.48 -11.96 -4.69
C LEU A 23 -5.82 -10.59 -4.45
N PRO A 24 -5.25 -10.35 -3.26
CA PRO A 24 -4.50 -9.15 -2.98
C PRO A 24 -3.25 -9.07 -3.86
N ASP A 25 -2.71 -7.87 -4.03
CA ASP A 25 -1.42 -7.65 -4.70
C ASP A 25 -0.37 -7.11 -3.71
N ILE A 26 -0.45 -5.85 -3.36
CA ILE A 26 0.41 -5.23 -2.36
C ILE A 26 -0.44 -4.73 -1.20
N PHE A 27 0.15 -4.65 -0.03
CA PHE A 27 -0.53 -4.28 1.22
C PHE A 27 -1.41 -3.03 1.09
N PHE A 28 -0.90 -1.97 0.45
CA PHE A 28 -1.59 -0.67 0.37
C PHE A 28 -2.83 -0.64 -0.54
N ASN A 29 -3.09 -1.68 -1.33
CA ASN A 29 -4.13 -1.66 -2.36
C ASN A 29 -5.41 -2.38 -1.96
N SER A 30 -5.33 -3.35 -1.06
CA SER A 30 -6.50 -4.15 -0.65
C SER A 30 -6.26 -4.90 0.65
N ILE A 31 -7.33 -5.09 1.41
CA ILE A 31 -7.31 -5.99 2.57
C ILE A 31 -7.46 -7.42 2.05
N PRO A 32 -6.51 -8.33 2.37
CA PRO A 32 -6.44 -9.67 1.79
C PRO A 32 -7.75 -10.47 1.88
N ALA A 33 -8.47 -10.38 2.99
CA ALA A 33 -9.70 -11.13 3.22
C ALA A 33 -10.89 -10.69 2.34
N PHE A 34 -10.85 -9.46 1.77
CA PHE A 34 -11.99 -8.88 1.05
C PHE A 34 -11.72 -8.68 -0.44
N GLY A 35 -10.45 -8.51 -0.85
CA GLY A 35 -10.06 -8.19 -2.21
C GLY A 35 -10.51 -6.78 -2.66
N PRO A 36 -10.36 -6.44 -3.95
CA PRO A 36 -10.78 -5.16 -4.51
C PRO A 36 -12.28 -4.94 -4.56
N LEU A 37 -13.04 -6.03 -4.67
CA LEU A 37 -14.50 -6.07 -4.56
C LEU A 37 -14.84 -7.18 -3.57
N TYR A 38 -15.99 -7.08 -2.91
CA TYR A 38 -16.41 -8.17 -2.04
C TYR A 38 -16.62 -9.47 -2.84
N HIS A 39 -16.21 -10.61 -2.32
CA HIS A 39 -16.34 -11.90 -2.97
C HIS A 39 -17.79 -12.22 -3.39
N VAL A 40 -18.77 -11.71 -2.63
CA VAL A 40 -20.20 -11.82 -2.96
C VAL A 40 -20.55 -11.15 -4.30
N SER A 41 -19.72 -10.25 -4.82
CA SER A 41 -19.94 -9.58 -6.10
C SER A 41 -19.63 -10.46 -7.31
N ILE A 42 -18.77 -11.46 -7.17
CA ILE A 42 -18.26 -12.26 -8.30
C ILE A 42 -19.38 -12.90 -9.13
N PRO A 43 -20.37 -13.61 -8.54
CA PRO A 43 -21.45 -14.20 -9.32
C PRO A 43 -22.26 -13.16 -10.10
N PHE A 44 -22.48 -11.98 -9.53
CA PHE A 44 -23.22 -10.91 -10.19
C PHE A 44 -22.42 -10.25 -11.32
N VAL A 45 -21.13 -10.11 -11.16
CA VAL A 45 -20.21 -9.65 -12.24
C VAL A 45 -20.29 -10.62 -13.43
N LEU A 46 -20.21 -11.94 -13.16
CA LEU A 46 -20.28 -12.94 -14.21
C LEU A 46 -21.64 -12.92 -14.94
N ILE A 47 -22.76 -12.88 -14.20
CA ILE A 47 -24.11 -12.75 -14.77
C ILE A 47 -24.20 -11.47 -15.60
N GLY A 48 -23.70 -10.34 -15.06
CA GLY A 48 -23.69 -9.06 -15.73
C GLY A 48 -22.94 -9.10 -17.06
N ILE A 49 -21.71 -9.60 -17.06
CA ILE A 49 -20.87 -9.73 -18.27
C ILE A 49 -21.58 -10.58 -19.32
N ILE A 50 -22.07 -11.76 -18.95
CA ILE A 50 -22.68 -12.70 -19.89
C ILE A 50 -23.95 -12.09 -20.51
N VAL A 51 -24.89 -11.62 -19.67
CA VAL A 51 -26.17 -11.12 -20.16
C VAL A 51 -26.00 -9.81 -20.92
N PHE A 52 -25.11 -8.93 -20.45
CA PHE A 52 -24.81 -7.66 -21.11
C PHE A 52 -24.22 -7.89 -22.51
N THR A 53 -23.28 -8.85 -22.64
CA THR A 53 -22.70 -9.22 -23.93
C THR A 53 -23.77 -9.78 -24.89
N ILE A 54 -24.62 -10.70 -24.40
CA ILE A 54 -25.69 -11.25 -25.23
C ILE A 54 -26.67 -10.15 -25.69
N ARG A 55 -26.99 -9.19 -24.80
CA ARG A 55 -27.88 -8.07 -25.13
C ARG A 55 -27.24 -7.11 -26.14
N LEU A 56 -25.94 -6.84 -26.04
CA LEU A 56 -25.23 -6.00 -27.01
C LEU A 56 -25.43 -6.48 -28.46
N PHE A 57 -25.33 -7.79 -28.70
CA PHE A 57 -25.54 -8.36 -30.04
C PHE A 57 -27.00 -8.43 -30.47
N LYS A 58 -27.95 -8.29 -29.55
CA LYS A 58 -29.38 -8.32 -29.82
C LYS A 58 -30.03 -6.94 -29.90
N GLU A 59 -29.34 -5.92 -29.37
CA GLU A 59 -29.88 -4.56 -29.33
C GLU A 59 -29.93 -3.94 -30.71
N LYS A 60 -31.10 -3.40 -31.04
CA LYS A 60 -31.36 -2.76 -32.34
C LYS A 60 -31.38 -1.23 -32.26
N GLN A 61 -31.51 -0.67 -31.05
CA GLN A 61 -31.48 0.77 -30.85
C GLN A 61 -30.05 1.24 -30.81
N ILE A 62 -29.66 2.02 -31.79
CA ILE A 62 -28.28 2.50 -32.00
C ILE A 62 -27.77 3.21 -30.74
N GLU A 63 -28.57 4.06 -30.10
CA GLU A 63 -28.18 4.80 -28.89
C GLU A 63 -27.82 3.87 -27.74
N LYS A 64 -28.67 2.87 -27.46
CA LYS A 64 -28.41 1.88 -26.41
C LYS A 64 -27.20 1.01 -26.74
N GLN A 65 -27.07 0.59 -27.97
CA GLN A 65 -25.93 -0.18 -28.45
C GLN A 65 -24.63 0.61 -28.28
N THR A 66 -24.63 1.92 -28.58
CA THR A 66 -23.47 2.80 -28.39
C THR A 66 -23.08 2.91 -26.90
N GLN A 67 -24.05 3.07 -26.00
CA GLN A 67 -23.79 3.09 -24.56
C GLN A 67 -23.20 1.77 -24.07
N MET A 68 -23.69 0.64 -24.56
CA MET A 68 -23.15 -0.68 -24.24
C MET A 68 -21.73 -0.87 -24.77
N LEU A 69 -21.46 -0.40 -26.00
CA LEU A 69 -20.12 -0.44 -26.58
C LEU A 69 -19.15 0.46 -25.83
N ALA A 70 -19.61 1.61 -25.31
CA ALA A 70 -18.77 2.48 -24.48
C ALA A 70 -18.32 1.76 -23.20
N LEU A 71 -19.22 1.06 -22.50
CA LEU A 71 -18.86 0.29 -21.32
C LEU A 71 -17.85 -0.83 -21.63
N TRP A 72 -18.04 -1.54 -22.76
CA TRP A 72 -17.08 -2.52 -23.26
C TRP A 72 -15.74 -1.88 -23.62
N GLY A 73 -15.76 -0.68 -24.20
CA GLY A 73 -14.57 0.09 -24.51
C GLY A 73 -13.74 0.40 -23.25
N PHE A 74 -14.40 0.82 -22.17
CA PHE A 74 -13.73 1.01 -20.87
C PHE A 74 -13.13 -0.29 -20.33
N LEU A 75 -13.87 -1.39 -20.38
CA LEU A 75 -13.38 -2.68 -19.90
C LEU A 75 -12.17 -3.16 -20.71
N ILE A 76 -12.24 -3.09 -22.04
CA ILE A 76 -11.15 -3.47 -22.95
C ILE A 76 -9.93 -2.56 -22.72
N THR A 77 -10.13 -1.26 -22.54
CA THR A 77 -9.04 -0.32 -22.23
C THR A 77 -8.37 -0.69 -20.91
N GLY A 78 -9.13 -0.97 -19.85
CA GLY A 78 -8.58 -1.41 -18.57
C GLY A 78 -7.78 -2.71 -18.68
N ILE A 79 -8.31 -3.69 -19.42
CA ILE A 79 -7.60 -4.95 -19.70
C ILE A 79 -6.30 -4.66 -20.46
N TRP A 80 -6.36 -3.83 -21.49
CA TRP A 80 -5.19 -3.48 -22.31
C TRP A 80 -4.11 -2.79 -21.49
N VAL A 81 -4.46 -1.80 -20.69
CA VAL A 81 -3.54 -1.14 -19.77
C VAL A 81 -2.86 -2.15 -18.83
N GLY A 82 -3.63 -3.07 -18.26
CA GLY A 82 -3.07 -4.11 -17.42
C GLY A 82 -2.12 -5.07 -18.16
N LEU A 83 -2.44 -5.42 -19.41
CA LEU A 83 -1.61 -6.33 -20.20
C LEU A 83 -0.24 -5.73 -20.54
N ILE A 84 -0.16 -4.42 -20.80
CA ILE A 84 1.06 -3.73 -21.24
C ILE A 84 1.87 -3.12 -20.09
N THR A 85 1.33 -3.05 -18.88
CA THR A 85 2.07 -2.49 -17.74
C THR A 85 3.26 -3.38 -17.34
N PHE A 86 4.29 -2.78 -16.75
CA PHE A 86 5.46 -3.55 -16.29
C PHE A 86 5.07 -4.54 -15.18
N GLU A 87 4.25 -4.11 -14.25
CA GLU A 87 3.76 -4.89 -13.11
C GLU A 87 2.29 -4.55 -12.85
N VAL A 88 1.45 -5.58 -12.86
CA VAL A 88 0.00 -5.42 -12.63
C VAL A 88 -0.25 -5.27 -11.14
N ASN A 89 -0.79 -4.12 -10.74
CA ASN A 89 -1.37 -3.93 -9.41
C ASN A 89 -2.70 -3.16 -9.51
N ILE A 90 -3.48 -3.19 -8.45
CA ILE A 90 -4.84 -2.64 -8.40
C ILE A 90 -4.83 -1.14 -8.73
N ASN A 91 -3.85 -0.37 -8.23
CA ASN A 91 -3.76 1.07 -8.52
C ASN A 91 -3.52 1.37 -10.00
N ARG A 92 -2.66 0.58 -10.67
CA ARG A 92 -2.35 0.78 -12.09
C ARG A 92 -3.49 0.38 -13.03
N VAL A 93 -4.35 -0.53 -12.57
CA VAL A 93 -5.47 -1.04 -13.36
C VAL A 93 -6.84 -0.64 -12.81
N ASN A 94 -6.90 0.35 -11.93
CA ASN A 94 -8.11 0.76 -11.24
C ASN A 94 -9.27 1.13 -12.19
N ILE A 95 -8.96 1.59 -13.40
CA ILE A 95 -9.95 1.90 -14.43
C ILE A 95 -10.85 0.70 -14.79
N ILE A 96 -10.38 -0.55 -14.60
CA ILE A 96 -11.16 -1.76 -14.89
C ILE A 96 -12.31 -1.96 -13.91
N PHE A 97 -12.19 -1.43 -12.69
CA PHE A 97 -13.21 -1.63 -11.66
C PHE A 97 -14.49 -0.84 -11.93
N TYR A 98 -14.43 0.30 -12.62
CA TYR A 98 -15.62 1.06 -12.99
C TYR A 98 -16.61 0.25 -13.82
N PRO A 99 -16.25 -0.31 -14.99
CA PRO A 99 -17.15 -1.16 -15.75
C PRO A 99 -17.51 -2.44 -15.01
N VAL A 100 -16.62 -3.02 -14.21
CA VAL A 100 -16.90 -4.23 -13.44
C VAL A 100 -17.97 -3.97 -12.36
N ILE A 101 -17.93 -2.83 -11.66
CA ILE A 101 -18.96 -2.44 -10.69
C ILE A 101 -20.31 -2.22 -11.37
N LEU A 102 -20.32 -1.57 -12.53
CA LEU A 102 -21.57 -1.38 -13.29
C LEU A 102 -22.16 -2.70 -13.77
N LEU A 103 -21.32 -3.63 -14.24
CA LEU A 103 -21.73 -4.98 -14.64
C LEU A 103 -22.22 -5.80 -13.44
N CYS A 104 -21.61 -5.63 -12.26
CA CYS A 104 -22.08 -6.21 -11.01
C CYS A 104 -23.50 -5.71 -10.66
N ALA A 105 -23.68 -4.38 -10.65
CA ALA A 105 -24.98 -3.76 -10.36
C ALA A 105 -26.05 -4.23 -11.37
N TYR A 106 -25.71 -4.32 -12.63
CA TYR A 106 -26.58 -4.86 -13.66
C TYR A 106 -26.93 -6.34 -13.41
N GLY A 107 -25.95 -7.16 -13.04
CA GLY A 107 -26.17 -8.56 -12.66
C GLY A 107 -27.09 -8.71 -11.46
N ILE A 108 -26.92 -7.87 -10.43
CA ILE A 108 -27.82 -7.81 -9.26
C ILE A 108 -29.24 -7.46 -9.71
N SER A 109 -29.43 -6.43 -10.54
CA SER A 109 -30.78 -6.05 -11.01
C SER A 109 -31.47 -7.20 -11.74
N LEU A 110 -30.75 -7.91 -12.61
CA LEU A 110 -31.30 -9.07 -13.32
C LEU A 110 -31.74 -10.21 -12.38
N VAL A 111 -30.98 -10.46 -11.35
CA VAL A 111 -31.31 -11.48 -10.32
C VAL A 111 -32.52 -11.04 -9.52
N VAL A 112 -32.58 -9.79 -9.09
CA VAL A 112 -33.68 -9.21 -8.33
C VAL A 112 -34.97 -9.16 -9.14
N ASP A 113 -34.91 -8.75 -10.41
CA ASP A 113 -36.05 -8.71 -11.32
C ASP A 113 -36.67 -10.10 -11.50
N LYS A 114 -35.83 -11.15 -11.56
CA LYS A 114 -36.30 -12.52 -11.73
C LYS A 114 -36.69 -13.18 -10.42
N PHE A 115 -35.99 -12.87 -9.35
CA PHE A 115 -36.09 -13.52 -8.05
C PHE A 115 -36.16 -12.47 -6.92
N GLY A 116 -37.23 -11.68 -6.88
CA GLY A 116 -37.36 -10.55 -5.94
C GLY A 116 -37.17 -10.91 -4.47
N LYS A 117 -37.45 -12.16 -4.08
CA LYS A 117 -37.19 -12.66 -2.71
C LYS A 117 -35.71 -12.73 -2.33
N LEU A 118 -34.78 -12.68 -3.30
CA LEU A 118 -33.34 -12.67 -3.04
C LEU A 118 -32.83 -11.28 -2.68
N PHE A 119 -33.59 -10.21 -2.94
CA PHE A 119 -33.15 -8.86 -2.65
C PHE A 119 -32.66 -8.65 -1.20
N PRO A 120 -33.46 -8.99 -0.17
CA PRO A 120 -33.00 -8.84 1.21
C PRO A 120 -31.78 -9.70 1.56
N VAL A 121 -31.63 -10.87 0.93
CA VAL A 121 -30.46 -11.75 1.13
C VAL A 121 -29.21 -11.10 0.54
N ILE A 122 -29.31 -10.53 -0.67
CA ILE A 122 -28.20 -9.80 -1.30
C ILE A 122 -27.81 -8.60 -0.45
N VAL A 123 -28.77 -7.80 -0.02
CA VAL A 123 -28.53 -6.65 0.86
C VAL A 123 -27.85 -7.08 2.16
N ALA A 124 -28.33 -8.13 2.80
CA ALA A 124 -27.74 -8.67 4.03
C ALA A 124 -26.29 -9.15 3.80
N ALA A 125 -26.02 -9.83 2.69
CA ALA A 125 -24.67 -10.30 2.36
C ALA A 125 -23.68 -9.13 2.18
N TYR A 126 -24.08 -8.09 1.48
CA TYR A 126 -23.24 -6.87 1.36
C TYR A 126 -23.10 -6.13 2.69
N ALA A 127 -24.17 -6.04 3.48
CA ALA A 127 -24.10 -5.40 4.80
C ALA A 127 -23.14 -6.15 5.74
N VAL A 128 -23.22 -7.47 5.80
CA VAL A 128 -22.29 -8.29 6.58
C VAL A 128 -20.87 -8.15 6.07
N SER A 129 -20.64 -8.19 4.74
CA SER A 129 -19.31 -7.99 4.17
C SER A 129 -18.74 -6.61 4.53
N SER A 130 -19.58 -5.56 4.50
CA SER A 130 -19.16 -4.22 4.88
C SER A 130 -18.82 -4.10 6.36
N VAL A 131 -19.63 -4.67 7.24
CA VAL A 131 -19.36 -4.68 8.69
C VAL A 131 -18.05 -5.40 9.00
N LEU A 132 -17.84 -6.56 8.40
CA LEU A 132 -16.60 -7.32 8.57
C LEU A 132 -15.39 -6.56 7.99
N PHE A 133 -15.55 -5.94 6.82
CA PHE A 133 -14.51 -5.09 6.24
C PHE A 133 -14.09 -3.96 7.18
N PHE A 134 -15.04 -3.19 7.69
CA PHE A 134 -14.74 -2.09 8.61
C PHE A 134 -14.16 -2.59 9.93
N ALA A 135 -14.64 -3.71 10.45
CA ALA A 135 -14.05 -4.32 11.64
C ALA A 135 -12.57 -4.64 11.41
N THR A 136 -12.24 -5.38 10.34
CA THR A 136 -10.84 -5.71 10.00
C THR A 136 -10.01 -4.46 9.70
N TYR A 137 -10.58 -3.48 8.98
CA TYR A 137 -9.88 -2.25 8.62
C TYR A 137 -9.42 -1.44 9.84
N PHE A 138 -10.29 -1.32 10.86
CA PHE A 138 -9.97 -0.54 12.06
C PHE A 138 -9.28 -1.33 13.17
N THR A 139 -9.04 -2.63 12.99
CA THR A 139 -8.33 -3.49 13.96
C THR A 139 -7.05 -4.06 13.34
N GLU A 140 -7.11 -5.25 12.80
CA GLU A 140 -5.95 -5.99 12.29
C GLU A 140 -5.18 -5.22 11.20
N TYR A 141 -5.90 -4.66 10.22
CA TYR A 141 -5.25 -3.92 9.15
C TYR A 141 -4.66 -2.58 9.63
N ALA A 142 -5.31 -1.92 10.57
CA ALA A 142 -4.80 -0.69 11.18
C ALA A 142 -3.49 -0.96 11.94
N GLU A 143 -3.40 -2.05 12.67
CA GLU A 143 -2.17 -2.45 13.38
C GLU A 143 -1.05 -2.81 12.40
N GLU A 144 -1.35 -3.65 11.41
CA GLU A 144 -0.38 -4.02 10.37
C GLU A 144 0.08 -2.80 9.55
N SER A 145 -0.82 -1.83 9.31
CA SER A 145 -0.50 -0.62 8.55
C SER A 145 0.53 0.27 9.24
N ARG A 146 0.61 0.28 10.57
CA ARG A 146 1.64 1.01 11.31
C ARG A 146 3.03 0.65 10.84
N TYR A 147 3.29 -0.65 10.67
CA TYR A 147 4.57 -1.16 10.19
C TYR A 147 4.88 -0.69 8.76
N TYR A 148 3.95 -0.89 7.82
CA TYR A 148 4.16 -0.54 6.41
C TYR A 148 4.17 0.98 6.14
N TYR A 149 3.53 1.79 6.97
CA TYR A 149 3.59 3.25 6.92
C TYR A 149 4.70 3.83 7.79
N ASN A 150 5.60 2.98 8.30
CA ASN A 150 6.77 3.37 9.09
C ASN A 150 6.42 4.23 10.31
N LYS A 151 5.27 3.95 10.97
CA LYS A 151 4.78 4.75 12.09
C LYS A 151 5.78 4.79 13.23
N ASP A 152 6.37 3.65 13.58
CA ASP A 152 7.33 3.56 14.67
C ASP A 152 8.62 4.34 14.36
N PHE A 153 9.06 4.32 13.08
CA PHE A 153 10.18 5.16 12.64
C PHE A 153 9.86 6.65 12.77
N LEU A 154 8.68 7.07 12.31
CA LEU A 154 8.26 8.47 12.39
C LEU A 154 8.20 8.97 13.84
N ASP A 155 7.65 8.15 14.73
CA ASP A 155 7.55 8.47 16.16
C ASP A 155 8.94 8.52 16.80
N ALA A 156 9.81 7.55 16.53
CA ALA A 156 11.17 7.50 17.09
C ALA A 156 12.01 8.69 16.66
N VAL A 157 11.95 9.07 15.38
CA VAL A 157 12.70 10.23 14.87
C VAL A 157 12.14 11.54 15.44
N ALA A 158 10.81 11.67 15.56
CA ALA A 158 10.20 12.85 16.16
C ALA A 158 10.54 12.98 17.64
N GLU A 159 10.57 11.88 18.38
CA GLU A 159 11.01 11.83 19.79
C GLU A 159 12.48 12.23 19.91
N ALA A 160 13.35 11.62 19.12
CA ALA A 160 14.78 11.95 19.10
C ALA A 160 15.03 13.45 18.77
N ASP A 161 14.27 14.01 17.83
CA ASP A 161 14.41 15.42 17.45
C ASP A 161 13.96 16.37 18.58
N SER A 162 13.05 15.95 19.43
CA SER A 162 12.58 16.71 20.60
C SER A 162 13.60 16.78 21.74
N MET A 163 14.63 15.91 21.74
CA MET A 163 15.69 15.86 22.74
C MET A 163 16.77 16.89 22.42
N GLU A 164 16.59 18.14 22.90
CA GLU A 164 17.45 19.28 22.63
C GLU A 164 18.88 19.15 23.16
N GLU A 165 19.13 18.24 24.12
CA GLU A 165 20.47 17.97 24.65
C GLU A 165 21.41 17.31 23.64
N TYR A 166 20.90 16.68 22.58
CA TYR A 166 21.70 16.07 21.52
C TYR A 166 21.77 16.97 20.31
N ALA A 167 22.97 17.45 20.01
CA ALA A 167 23.20 18.35 18.88
C ALA A 167 23.08 17.65 17.51
N SER A 168 23.43 16.36 17.46
CA SER A 168 23.43 15.54 16.25
C SER A 168 22.60 14.28 16.42
N LEU A 169 21.81 13.95 15.38
CA LEU A 169 21.00 12.74 15.29
C LEU A 169 21.55 11.83 14.20
N TYR A 170 21.79 10.57 14.54
CA TYR A 170 22.28 9.53 13.64
C TYR A 170 21.17 8.53 13.36
N ILE A 171 20.57 8.61 12.18
CA ILE A 171 19.32 7.94 11.82
C ILE A 171 19.62 6.77 10.90
N THR A 172 19.15 5.58 11.25
CA THR A 172 19.30 4.40 10.39
C THR A 172 18.57 4.55 9.06
N GLY A 173 19.14 3.98 7.99
CA GLY A 173 18.46 3.74 6.72
C GLY A 173 17.48 2.55 6.74
N ASN A 174 17.34 1.84 7.87
CA ASN A 174 16.52 0.64 8.01
C ASN A 174 15.09 0.98 8.45
N LEU A 175 14.11 0.66 7.61
CA LEU A 175 12.68 0.82 7.90
C LEU A 175 12.02 -0.49 8.38
N GLY A 176 12.81 -1.49 8.75
CA GLY A 176 12.35 -2.82 9.14
C GLY A 176 11.99 -3.70 7.94
N TRP A 177 11.09 -3.28 7.07
CA TRP A 177 10.69 -4.04 5.88
C TRP A 177 11.48 -3.71 4.62
N GLN A 178 12.24 -2.60 4.63
CA GLN A 178 13.15 -2.22 3.54
C GLN A 178 14.29 -1.35 4.07
N PHE A 179 15.39 -1.40 3.36
CA PHE A 179 16.54 -0.55 3.58
C PHE A 179 16.58 0.54 2.49
N ASN A 180 16.33 1.81 2.83
CA ASN A 180 16.23 2.88 1.84
C ASN A 180 16.52 4.25 2.44
N GLN A 181 17.76 4.73 2.27
CA GLN A 181 18.20 6.02 2.79
C GLN A 181 17.34 7.19 2.29
N LEU A 182 17.01 7.24 1.01
CA LEU A 182 16.20 8.34 0.47
C LEU A 182 14.81 8.38 1.11
N ALA A 183 14.23 7.21 1.39
CA ALA A 183 12.94 7.15 2.07
C ALA A 183 13.08 7.63 3.53
N THR A 184 14.13 7.22 4.25
CA THR A 184 14.35 7.69 5.64
C THR A 184 14.61 9.18 5.71
N GLU A 185 15.35 9.77 4.76
CA GLU A 185 15.52 11.22 4.66
C GLU A 185 14.19 11.96 4.51
N ILE A 186 13.33 11.51 3.59
CA ILE A 186 11.99 12.11 3.35
C ILE A 186 11.10 11.93 4.58
N LEU A 187 11.11 10.75 5.19
CA LEU A 187 10.31 10.47 6.38
C LEU A 187 10.78 11.29 7.59
N THR A 188 12.10 11.49 7.75
CA THR A 188 12.65 12.37 8.79
C THR A 188 12.16 13.81 8.61
N GLN A 189 12.22 14.34 7.39
CA GLN A 189 11.70 15.68 7.10
C GLN A 189 10.22 15.82 7.46
N TYR A 190 9.45 14.78 7.17
CA TYR A 190 8.03 14.74 7.51
C TYR A 190 7.79 14.65 9.02
N ALA A 191 8.49 13.76 9.73
CA ALA A 191 8.35 13.54 11.17
C ALA A 191 8.71 14.78 11.97
N CYS A 192 9.85 15.41 11.66
CA CYS A 192 10.38 16.60 12.34
C CYS A 192 9.80 17.90 11.79
N ARG A 193 8.89 17.85 10.81
CA ARG A 193 8.28 19.03 10.15
C ARG A 193 9.31 20.02 9.62
N ILE A 194 10.36 19.52 9.01
CA ILE A 194 11.49 20.29 8.53
C ILE A 194 11.08 21.16 7.34
N ASP A 195 11.29 22.49 7.46
CA ASP A 195 11.09 23.42 6.34
C ASP A 195 12.05 23.12 5.18
N ALA A 196 11.56 23.19 3.95
CA ALA A 196 12.35 22.92 2.75
C ALA A 196 13.60 23.81 2.61
N ARG A 197 13.60 25.02 3.20
CA ARG A 197 14.75 25.90 3.22
C ARG A 197 15.80 25.45 4.21
N TYR A 198 15.35 24.95 5.37
CA TYR A 198 16.23 24.38 6.39
C TYR A 198 16.90 23.10 5.90
N TYR A 199 16.17 22.22 5.20
CA TYR A 199 16.72 21.01 4.59
C TYR A 199 17.93 21.26 3.67
N GLN A 200 18.01 22.44 3.04
CA GLN A 200 19.12 22.84 2.17
C GLN A 200 20.25 23.58 2.90
N SER A 201 20.15 23.74 4.22
CA SER A 201 21.12 24.47 5.02
C SER A 201 22.26 23.57 5.53
N GLU A 202 23.37 24.21 5.89
CA GLU A 202 24.48 23.54 6.58
C GLU A 202 24.06 23.02 7.96
N ASP A 203 23.18 23.74 8.64
CA ASP A 203 22.67 23.35 9.97
C ASP A 203 21.92 22.02 9.93
N TYR A 204 21.16 21.76 8.84
CA TYR A 204 20.53 20.46 8.63
C TYR A 204 21.56 19.34 8.51
N ALA A 205 22.58 19.54 7.70
CA ALA A 205 23.62 18.54 7.46
C ALA A 205 24.48 18.29 8.72
N GLN A 206 24.55 19.26 9.64
CA GLN A 206 25.22 19.09 10.94
C GLN A 206 24.35 18.34 11.96
N ARG A 207 23.03 18.48 11.89
CA ARG A 207 22.10 17.84 12.82
C ARG A 207 21.69 16.44 12.42
N TYR A 208 21.38 16.18 11.16
CA TYR A 208 20.84 14.91 10.71
C TYR A 208 21.83 14.12 9.86
N HIS A 209 22.28 12.98 10.39
CA HIS A 209 23.20 12.06 9.74
C HIS A 209 22.52 10.73 9.48
N TYR A 210 22.68 10.16 8.28
CA TYR A 210 22.09 8.88 7.94
C TYR A 210 23.16 7.80 7.94
N ILE A 211 22.94 6.75 8.74
CA ILE A 211 23.93 5.73 9.04
C ILE A 211 23.49 4.33 8.62
N TYR A 212 24.47 3.45 8.53
CA TYR A 212 24.32 2.04 8.17
C TYR A 212 25.12 1.18 9.15
N PRO A 213 24.57 0.84 10.33
CA PRO A 213 25.30 0.14 11.38
C PRO A 213 26.00 -1.14 10.95
N GLU A 214 25.39 -1.93 10.05
CA GLU A 214 26.01 -3.14 9.50
C GLU A 214 27.34 -2.89 8.77
N ARG A 215 27.50 -1.70 8.18
CA ARG A 215 28.66 -1.36 7.34
C ARG A 215 29.72 -0.54 8.06
N SER A 216 29.31 0.18 9.08
CA SER A 216 30.11 1.22 9.73
C SER A 216 30.48 0.90 11.17
N GLY A 217 30.18 -0.29 11.68
CA GLY A 217 30.14 -0.61 13.12
C GLY A 217 31.35 -0.14 13.96
N ALA A 218 32.59 -0.25 13.46
CA ALA A 218 33.79 0.21 14.18
C ALA A 218 34.03 1.73 14.05
N GLU A 219 33.58 2.34 12.95
CA GLU A 219 33.77 3.77 12.67
C GLU A 219 32.67 4.63 13.33
N LEU A 220 31.52 4.02 13.67
CA LEU A 220 30.41 4.71 14.30
C LEU A 220 30.78 5.33 15.66
N GLU A 221 31.62 4.66 16.45
CA GLU A 221 32.02 5.16 17.79
C GLU A 221 32.71 6.51 17.69
N GLU A 222 33.68 6.64 16.78
CA GLU A 222 34.43 7.89 16.56
C GLU A 222 33.58 8.98 15.91
N PHE A 223 32.59 8.57 15.10
CA PHE A 223 31.75 9.47 14.31
C PHE A 223 30.55 10.01 15.11
N VAL A 224 29.94 9.18 16.00
CA VAL A 224 28.74 9.55 16.74
C VAL A 224 29.05 10.48 17.92
N GLY A 225 30.19 10.28 18.62
CA GLY A 225 30.54 11.09 19.80
C GLY A 225 29.41 11.10 20.83
N ASP A 226 28.94 12.28 21.19
CA ASP A 226 27.83 12.53 22.14
C ASP A 226 26.45 12.67 21.46
N GLY A 227 26.33 12.28 20.19
CA GLY A 227 25.07 12.32 19.44
C GLY A 227 24.12 11.20 19.83
N LEU A 228 22.86 11.35 19.43
CA LEU A 228 21.80 10.36 19.61
C LEU A 228 21.60 9.54 18.34
N MET A 229 21.60 8.22 18.46
CA MET A 229 21.32 7.29 17.38
C MET A 229 19.85 6.82 17.42
N VAL A 230 19.19 6.77 16.30
CA VAL A 230 17.89 6.13 16.09
C VAL A 230 18.15 4.86 15.30
N LEU A 231 18.03 3.69 15.94
CA LEU A 231 18.37 2.38 15.37
C LEU A 231 17.17 1.44 15.43
N TYR A 232 17.00 0.62 14.38
CA TYR A 232 16.08 -0.51 14.44
C TYR A 232 16.59 -1.56 15.42
N GLU A 233 15.71 -2.25 16.14
CA GLU A 233 16.07 -3.16 17.24
C GLU A 233 17.17 -4.17 16.89
N ASP A 234 17.14 -4.74 15.69
CA ASP A 234 18.13 -5.70 15.21
C ASP A 234 19.52 -5.09 14.97
N GLU A 235 19.63 -3.77 14.87
CA GLU A 235 20.88 -3.08 14.57
C GLU A 235 21.76 -2.85 15.78
N LEU A 236 21.22 -2.97 17.00
CA LEU A 236 22.00 -2.86 18.23
C LEU A 236 23.15 -3.88 18.31
N GLN A 237 23.00 -5.05 17.69
CA GLN A 237 24.04 -6.07 17.61
C GLN A 237 25.31 -5.66 16.84
N TYR A 238 25.20 -4.63 15.98
CA TYR A 238 26.33 -4.12 15.19
C TYR A 238 27.16 -3.07 15.90
N LEU A 239 26.68 -2.55 17.05
CA LEU A 239 27.42 -1.61 17.86
C LEU A 239 28.58 -2.33 18.58
N GLN A 240 29.82 -1.92 18.29
CA GLN A 240 31.04 -2.52 18.85
C GLN A 240 31.60 -1.75 20.05
N PHE A 241 30.84 -0.79 20.56
CA PHE A 241 31.19 0.05 21.71
C PHE A 241 30.09 0.01 22.78
N PRO A 242 30.42 0.39 24.04
CA PRO A 242 29.43 0.51 25.11
C PRO A 242 28.40 1.59 24.74
N TYR A 243 27.14 1.29 24.93
CA TYR A 243 26.04 2.21 24.65
C TYR A 243 25.00 2.18 25.76
N GLU A 244 24.16 3.20 25.79
CA GLU A 244 23.02 3.30 26.69
C GLU A 244 21.76 3.52 25.85
N VAL A 245 20.71 2.74 26.11
CA VAL A 245 19.39 2.96 25.52
C VAL A 245 18.68 4.01 26.34
N ILE A 246 18.44 5.16 25.76
CA ILE A 246 17.76 6.30 26.39
C ILE A 246 16.26 6.09 26.39
N ASP A 247 15.71 5.62 25.24
CA ASP A 247 14.29 5.31 25.10
C ASP A 247 14.08 4.25 24.00
N THR A 248 12.85 3.70 23.94
CA THR A 248 12.44 2.74 22.91
C THR A 248 11.06 3.12 22.41
N VAL A 249 10.96 3.37 21.11
CA VAL A 249 9.72 3.78 20.42
C VAL A 249 9.35 2.74 19.36
N GLY A 250 8.38 1.90 19.69
CA GLY A 250 8.01 0.75 18.83
C GLY A 250 9.20 -0.18 18.63
N SER A 251 9.58 -0.42 17.37
CA SER A 251 10.72 -1.25 16.99
C SER A 251 12.07 -0.49 16.91
N TYR A 252 12.12 0.76 17.36
CA TYR A 252 13.33 1.59 17.32
C TYR A 252 13.82 1.91 18.72
N SER A 253 15.15 1.90 18.88
CA SER A 253 15.84 2.31 20.10
C SER A 253 16.55 3.64 19.88
N LEU A 254 16.40 4.56 20.84
CA LEU A 254 17.16 5.80 20.94
C LEU A 254 18.38 5.52 21.80
N VAL A 255 19.57 5.65 21.23
CA VAL A 255 20.81 5.12 21.82
C VAL A 255 21.91 6.17 21.79
N THR A 256 22.67 6.29 22.87
CA THR A 256 23.89 7.10 22.93
C THR A 256 25.11 6.25 23.26
N ALA A 257 26.28 6.68 22.78
CA ALA A 257 27.54 6.04 23.18
C ALA A 257 27.83 6.32 24.67
N LYS A 258 28.37 5.33 25.37
CA LYS A 258 28.72 5.44 26.78
C LYS A 258 30.24 5.47 26.92
N PHE A 259 30.78 6.67 27.06
CA PHE A 259 32.21 6.90 27.24
C PHE A 259 32.65 6.77 28.71
#